data_9d676ef8e5c087f151e88d4bc23ac456
#
_entry.id   9d676ef8e5c087f151e88d4bc23ac456
#
_cell.length_a   1.000
_cell.length_b   1.000
_cell.length_c   1.000
_cell.angle_alpha   90.00
_cell.angle_beta   90.00
_cell.angle_gamma   90.00
#
_symmetry.space_group_name_H-M   'P 1'
#
loop_
_entity.id
_entity.type
_entity.pdbx_description
1 polymer ?
#
loop_
_entity_poly.entity_id
_entity_poly.type
_entity_poly.pdbx_seq_one_letter_code
_entity_poly.pdbx_strand_id
1 'polypeptide(L)'
;AEASAAHGIRYRIVDAGDYVFRNPEAGRNRAVTLSPADSWVEHGYLLADYYRFGRSTADDETNYLFIVGGADVIPMPVLPQYITDPDYSDTDIDSDIPYAYLLGERTYPMLGTAEIFQYEQYFHTGRLPLAHDASLDDLAGYLRRAAKAPGSMAVGRAYGQTDLTWLSASASVSEPFRRNRLFRGDVRLDERIYMQNLFVSPCVERSIVDKVFDRGADFYYFNLHGSDAPTACSFYASYQQQCYEAVTPRQLASAEKPNVVVTEACYGGKFQDYGRGETMLLAAMGDMTLLYLGSSRIAWGASKSSSAADLDNADRLTNVYMAKLLEGYTAGEAFYMARQSFFDYNDGYFTPHQALTIVEFNLFGDPFLHVGVRREGAKAHPRAVKALAKGAVNAVVERKCVYEAAPASLLDRVRSAVDRNLSLIRAAVDRQLYEQLGVEPRSLSTVTRMKYGNGDEFYAFNYLQTDGTIKSCHTATADLNGNVKSIISTK
;
A
#
# COMPACT_ATOMS: atom_id res chain seq x y z
N ALA A 1 -26.87 10.72 4.97
CA ALA A 1 -27.65 11.36 6.05
C ALA A 1 -27.73 10.47 7.29
N GLU A 2 -28.15 9.18 7.17
CA GLU A 2 -28.27 8.28 8.32
C GLU A 2 -26.92 7.97 8.99
N ALA A 3 -25.89 7.68 8.23
CA ALA A 3 -24.53 7.45 8.76
C ALA A 3 -23.97 8.72 9.42
N SER A 4 -24.21 9.89 8.84
CA SER A 4 -23.84 11.18 9.41
C SER A 4 -24.48 11.43 10.77
N ALA A 5 -25.78 11.14 10.90
CA ALA A 5 -26.50 11.32 12.15
C ALA A 5 -26.06 10.31 13.22
N ALA A 6 -25.77 9.06 12.83
CA ALA A 6 -25.35 8.00 13.75
C ALA A 6 -23.95 8.18 14.32
N HIS A 7 -23.07 8.85 13.60
CA HIS A 7 -21.65 8.95 13.94
C HIS A 7 -21.17 10.38 14.25
N GLY A 8 -22.08 11.38 14.21
CA GLY A 8 -21.70 12.78 14.44
C GLY A 8 -20.81 13.40 13.35
N ILE A 9 -20.74 12.75 12.18
CA ILE A 9 -19.89 13.14 11.07
C ILE A 9 -20.71 13.98 10.09
N ARG A 10 -20.10 15.01 9.52
CA ARG A 10 -20.68 15.78 8.43
C ARG A 10 -20.06 15.31 7.10
N TYR A 11 -20.84 14.60 6.31
CA TYR A 11 -20.47 14.34 4.92
C TYR A 11 -20.91 15.52 4.06
N ARG A 12 -20.00 16.00 3.22
CA ARG A 12 -20.32 16.91 2.12
C ARG A 12 -20.07 16.19 0.82
N ILE A 13 -21.06 16.19 -0.05
CA ILE A 13 -20.93 15.62 -1.39
C ILE A 13 -20.50 16.78 -2.30
N VAL A 14 -19.40 16.58 -3.00
CA VAL A 14 -18.92 17.47 -4.06
C VAL A 14 -19.06 16.68 -5.36
N ASP A 15 -19.93 17.15 -6.25
CA ASP A 15 -20.10 16.57 -7.58
C ASP A 15 -19.09 17.21 -8.54
N ALA A 16 -18.15 16.42 -9.03
CA ALA A 16 -17.13 16.90 -9.96
C ALA A 16 -17.73 17.36 -11.31
N GLY A 17 -18.86 16.74 -11.71
CA GLY A 17 -19.58 17.08 -12.93
C GLY A 17 -20.44 18.35 -12.82
N ASP A 18 -20.65 18.88 -11.60
CA ASP A 18 -21.47 20.09 -11.38
C ASP A 18 -20.82 21.02 -10.34
N TYR A 19 -19.55 21.31 -10.52
CA TYR A 19 -18.81 22.16 -9.59
C TYR A 19 -18.62 23.59 -10.12
N VAL A 20 -18.83 24.58 -9.26
CA VAL A 20 -18.58 26.00 -9.57
C VAL A 20 -17.32 26.47 -8.86
N PHE A 21 -16.26 26.67 -9.61
CA PHE A 21 -15.02 27.25 -9.06
C PHE A 21 -15.25 28.65 -8.51
N ARG A 22 -14.78 28.87 -7.31
CA ARG A 22 -14.89 30.12 -6.57
C ARG A 22 -13.51 30.76 -6.47
N ASN A 23 -13.08 31.48 -7.47
CA ASN A 23 -11.86 32.27 -7.40
C ASN A 23 -12.19 33.73 -7.09
N PRO A 24 -12.14 34.15 -5.81
CA PRO A 24 -12.45 35.53 -5.43
C PRO A 24 -11.42 36.54 -5.94
N GLU A 25 -10.15 36.13 -6.16
CA GLU A 25 -9.10 37.01 -6.65
C GLU A 25 -9.30 37.41 -8.12
N ALA A 26 -9.97 36.54 -8.90
CA ALA A 26 -10.29 36.84 -10.28
C ALA A 26 -11.66 37.49 -10.47
N GLY A 27 -12.45 37.67 -9.41
CA GLY A 27 -13.80 38.27 -9.47
C GLY A 27 -14.81 37.48 -10.31
N ARG A 28 -14.54 36.20 -10.62
CA ARG A 28 -15.34 35.39 -11.52
C ARG A 28 -15.58 33.99 -10.94
N ASN A 29 -16.84 33.73 -10.62
CA ASN A 29 -17.28 32.36 -10.46
C ASN A 29 -17.33 31.71 -11.85
N ARG A 30 -16.56 30.64 -12.05
CA ARG A 30 -16.58 29.85 -13.28
C ARG A 30 -17.22 28.50 -12.99
N ALA A 31 -18.38 28.26 -13.56
CA ALA A 31 -18.90 26.90 -13.62
C ALA A 31 -18.00 26.08 -14.57
N VAL A 32 -17.42 25.01 -14.06
CA VAL A 32 -16.65 24.05 -14.85
C VAL A 32 -17.25 22.70 -14.55
N THR A 33 -17.83 22.10 -15.56
CA THR A 33 -18.23 20.70 -15.53
C THR A 33 -16.98 19.88 -15.86
N LEU A 34 -16.44 19.16 -14.87
CA LEU A 34 -15.38 18.20 -15.13
C LEU A 34 -16.00 16.93 -15.69
N SER A 35 -15.39 16.41 -16.73
CA SER A 35 -15.72 15.12 -17.33
C SER A 35 -14.70 14.07 -16.88
N PRO A 36 -15.03 12.78 -16.98
CA PRO A 36 -14.05 11.70 -16.74
C PRO A 36 -12.82 11.78 -17.65
N ALA A 37 -12.93 12.45 -18.80
CA ALA A 37 -11.82 12.65 -19.72
C ALA A 37 -10.85 13.78 -19.31
N ASP A 38 -11.26 14.63 -18.35
CA ASP A 38 -10.39 15.67 -17.82
C ASP A 38 -9.29 15.06 -16.95
N SER A 39 -8.13 15.68 -16.96
CA SER A 39 -6.99 15.15 -16.23
C SER A 39 -7.19 15.14 -14.71
N TRP A 40 -6.51 14.25 -14.01
CA TRP A 40 -6.52 14.22 -12.54
C TRP A 40 -6.03 15.54 -11.93
N VAL A 41 -5.23 16.31 -12.65
CA VAL A 41 -4.74 17.64 -12.24
C VAL A 41 -5.93 18.61 -12.10
N GLU A 42 -6.86 18.61 -13.03
CA GLU A 42 -8.06 19.46 -13.01
C GLU A 42 -8.97 19.08 -11.85
N HIS A 43 -9.13 17.78 -11.56
CA HIS A 43 -9.83 17.31 -10.36
C HIS A 43 -9.10 17.72 -9.08
N GLY A 44 -7.77 17.75 -9.07
CA GLY A 44 -6.97 18.27 -7.97
C GLY A 44 -7.22 19.77 -7.73
N TYR A 45 -7.37 20.56 -8.79
CA TYR A 45 -7.74 21.97 -8.68
C TYR A 45 -9.12 22.16 -8.08
N LEU A 46 -10.09 21.36 -8.48
CA LEU A 46 -11.42 21.37 -7.88
C LEU A 46 -11.34 21.14 -6.38
N LEU A 47 -10.59 20.16 -5.94
CA LEU A 47 -10.40 19.89 -4.52
C LEU A 47 -9.69 21.03 -3.79
N ALA A 48 -8.67 21.63 -4.40
CA ALA A 48 -7.96 22.75 -3.82
C ALA A 48 -8.86 23.99 -3.69
N ASP A 49 -9.69 24.28 -4.69
CA ASP A 49 -10.67 25.36 -4.67
C ASP A 49 -11.73 25.10 -3.61
N TYR A 50 -12.28 23.89 -3.56
CA TYR A 50 -13.24 23.51 -2.52
C TYR A 50 -12.63 23.65 -1.12
N TYR A 51 -11.41 23.20 -0.90
CA TYR A 51 -10.73 23.28 0.38
C TYR A 51 -10.54 24.74 0.81
N ARG A 52 -10.15 25.62 -0.10
CA ARG A 52 -9.86 27.02 0.19
C ARG A 52 -11.11 27.86 0.35
N PHE A 53 -12.12 27.66 -0.47
CA PHE A 53 -13.26 28.58 -0.62
C PHE A 53 -14.62 27.91 -0.39
N GLY A 54 -14.73 26.61 -0.52
CA GLY A 54 -15.99 25.87 -0.44
C GLY A 54 -16.35 25.40 0.96
N ARG A 55 -15.38 25.24 1.84
CA ARG A 55 -15.61 24.79 3.21
C ARG A 55 -15.92 25.97 4.15
N SER A 56 -16.63 25.68 5.25
CA SER A 56 -16.85 26.66 6.32
C SER A 56 -15.61 26.78 7.20
N THR A 57 -15.30 27.98 7.68
CA THR A 57 -14.21 28.23 8.64
C THR A 57 -14.39 27.49 9.98
N ALA A 58 -15.60 26.97 10.26
CA ALA A 58 -15.87 26.13 11.44
C ALA A 58 -15.44 24.66 11.27
N ASP A 59 -14.97 24.25 10.08
CA ASP A 59 -14.61 22.88 9.75
C ASP A 59 -13.08 22.64 9.87
N ASP A 60 -12.41 23.28 10.83
CA ASP A 60 -10.94 23.22 11.02
C ASP A 60 -10.40 21.91 11.62
N GLU A 61 -11.26 20.88 11.75
CA GLU A 61 -10.87 19.58 12.26
C GLU A 61 -10.35 18.66 11.13
N THR A 62 -9.79 17.51 11.50
CA THR A 62 -9.21 16.52 10.60
C THR A 62 -10.08 16.25 9.37
N ASN A 63 -9.52 16.43 8.19
CA ASN A 63 -10.27 16.30 6.96
C ASN A 63 -10.09 14.89 6.36
N TYR A 64 -11.20 14.32 5.88
CA TYR A 64 -11.24 13.06 5.17
C TYR A 64 -11.76 13.29 3.75
N LEU A 65 -11.13 12.63 2.79
CA LEU A 65 -11.54 12.62 1.39
C LEU A 65 -11.93 11.20 1.00
N PHE A 66 -13.20 10.97 0.75
CA PHE A 66 -13.71 9.73 0.21
C PHE A 66 -14.02 9.92 -1.27
N ILE A 67 -13.16 9.39 -2.13
CA ILE A 67 -13.32 9.42 -3.59
C ILE A 67 -14.27 8.30 -3.98
N VAL A 68 -15.41 8.64 -4.58
CA VAL A 68 -16.43 7.68 -5.00
C VAL A 68 -16.45 7.57 -6.52
N GLY A 69 -15.92 6.49 -7.03
CA GLY A 69 -15.87 6.22 -8.47
C GLY A 69 -14.63 5.47 -8.91
N GLY A 70 -14.73 4.76 -10.01
CA GLY A 70 -13.60 4.18 -10.73
C GLY A 70 -12.68 5.25 -11.30
N ALA A 71 -11.55 4.83 -11.87
CA ALA A 71 -10.61 5.74 -12.52
C ALA A 71 -11.19 6.36 -13.81
N ASP A 72 -12.20 5.74 -14.36
CA ASP A 72 -13.02 6.21 -15.49
C ASP A 72 -14.02 7.31 -15.13
N VAL A 73 -14.27 7.55 -13.83
CA VAL A 73 -15.17 8.60 -13.32
C VAL A 73 -14.37 9.71 -12.66
N ILE A 74 -13.51 9.35 -11.71
CA ILE A 74 -12.56 10.29 -11.07
C ILE A 74 -11.17 9.75 -11.37
N PRO A 75 -10.43 10.37 -12.28
CA PRO A 75 -9.11 9.89 -12.71
C PRO A 75 -8.20 9.61 -11.53
N MET A 76 -7.46 8.52 -11.58
CA MET A 76 -6.44 8.23 -10.60
C MET A 76 -5.14 8.93 -11.03
N PRO A 77 -4.50 9.72 -10.18
CA PRO A 77 -3.22 10.33 -10.49
C PRO A 77 -2.16 9.31 -10.87
N VAL A 78 -1.39 9.66 -11.89
CA VAL A 78 -0.27 8.85 -12.39
C VAL A 78 1.03 9.58 -12.06
N LEU A 79 1.88 8.96 -11.26
CA LEU A 79 3.15 9.51 -10.82
C LEU A 79 4.31 8.80 -11.51
N PRO A 80 5.34 9.55 -11.96
CA PRO A 80 6.56 8.93 -12.46
C PRO A 80 7.31 8.23 -11.33
N GLN A 81 7.97 7.13 -11.64
CA GLN A 81 8.85 6.46 -10.70
C GLN A 81 10.33 6.57 -11.13
N TYR A 82 11.21 6.43 -10.14
CA TYR A 82 12.67 6.61 -10.34
C TYR A 82 13.49 5.33 -10.19
N ILE A 83 12.84 4.18 -9.99
CA ILE A 83 13.55 2.91 -10.01
C ILE A 83 13.80 2.56 -11.46
N THR A 84 15.05 2.69 -11.91
CA THR A 84 15.45 2.57 -13.31
C THR A 84 15.86 1.15 -13.68
N ASP A 85 15.24 0.11 -13.15
CA ASP A 85 15.43 -1.22 -13.69
C ASP A 85 14.33 -1.50 -14.73
N PRO A 86 14.62 -1.49 -16.03
CA PRO A 86 13.60 -1.62 -17.08
C PRO A 86 12.85 -2.96 -17.07
N ASP A 87 13.41 -3.97 -16.41
CA ASP A 87 12.78 -5.29 -16.34
C ASP A 87 11.83 -5.44 -15.16
N TYR A 88 11.86 -4.53 -14.16
CA TYR A 88 11.12 -4.62 -12.90
C TYR A 88 10.56 -3.30 -12.39
N SER A 89 10.62 -2.27 -13.20
CA SER A 89 10.05 -0.99 -12.86
C SER A 89 8.86 -0.71 -13.75
N ASP A 90 7.70 -0.57 -13.14
CA ASP A 90 6.59 0.14 -13.78
C ASP A 90 7.04 1.57 -14.07
N THR A 91 6.73 2.09 -15.24
CA THR A 91 7.10 3.48 -15.61
C THR A 91 6.24 4.50 -14.88
N ASP A 92 5.04 4.10 -14.48
CA ASP A 92 4.01 4.96 -13.93
C ASP A 92 3.34 4.31 -12.72
N ILE A 93 3.02 5.11 -11.71
CA ILE A 93 2.41 4.64 -10.46
C ILE A 93 1.04 5.29 -10.29
N ASP A 94 -0.01 4.50 -10.23
CA ASP A 94 -1.35 4.98 -9.91
C ASP A 94 -1.48 5.21 -8.40
N SER A 95 -1.82 6.44 -8.01
CA SER A 95 -1.88 6.82 -6.60
C SER A 95 -2.88 7.93 -6.33
N ASP A 96 -3.70 7.78 -5.30
CA ASP A 96 -4.61 8.84 -4.83
C ASP A 96 -3.92 9.85 -3.88
N ILE A 97 -2.64 9.66 -3.58
CA ILE A 97 -1.88 10.53 -2.69
C ILE A 97 -1.86 11.99 -3.15
N PRO A 98 -1.71 12.33 -4.44
CA PRO A 98 -1.75 13.72 -4.88
C PRO A 98 -3.01 14.48 -4.45
N TYR A 99 -4.16 13.82 -4.41
CA TYR A 99 -5.39 14.42 -3.90
C TYR A 99 -5.32 14.75 -2.41
N ALA A 100 -4.58 13.95 -1.64
CA ALA A 100 -4.40 14.18 -0.21
C ALA A 100 -3.58 15.45 0.10
N TYR A 101 -2.71 15.85 -0.83
CA TYR A 101 -1.79 16.99 -0.65
C TYR A 101 -2.24 18.28 -1.34
N LEU A 102 -3.35 18.26 -2.06
CA LEU A 102 -3.88 19.42 -2.80
C LEU A 102 -2.82 20.07 -3.69
N LEU A 103 -2.03 19.25 -4.35
CA LEU A 103 -0.95 19.74 -5.20
C LEU A 103 -1.53 20.55 -6.37
N GLY A 104 -1.02 21.76 -6.57
CA GLY A 104 -1.43 22.63 -7.67
C GLY A 104 -0.60 22.40 -8.95
N GLU A 105 -1.08 22.95 -10.08
CA GLU A 105 -0.50 22.78 -11.43
C GLU A 105 1.02 22.91 -11.51
N ARG A 106 1.59 23.85 -10.78
CA ARG A 106 3.03 24.13 -10.83
C ARG A 106 3.89 23.05 -10.19
N THR A 107 3.26 22.17 -9.44
CA THR A 107 3.93 21.15 -8.62
C THR A 107 3.93 19.78 -9.31
N TYR A 108 2.90 19.47 -10.09
CA TYR A 108 2.69 18.14 -10.67
C TYR A 108 3.74 17.68 -11.69
N PRO A 109 4.16 18.48 -12.66
CA PRO A 109 5.10 18.02 -13.71
C PRO A 109 6.52 17.75 -13.22
N MET A 110 6.86 18.22 -12.02
CA MET A 110 8.22 18.19 -11.49
C MET A 110 8.41 17.25 -10.30
N LEU A 111 7.32 16.63 -9.83
CA LEU A 111 7.36 15.80 -8.63
C LEU A 111 7.71 14.36 -8.96
N GLY A 112 8.89 13.97 -8.58
CA GLY A 112 9.21 12.58 -8.35
C GLY A 112 8.49 12.00 -7.13
N THR A 113 8.43 10.69 -7.06
CA THR A 113 7.75 9.97 -5.98
C THR A 113 8.15 10.41 -4.57
N ALA A 114 9.43 10.80 -4.38
CA ALA A 114 9.94 11.24 -3.08
C ALA A 114 9.58 12.70 -2.74
N GLU A 115 9.39 13.55 -3.76
CA GLU A 115 9.18 14.99 -3.56
C GLU A 115 7.79 15.31 -3.00
N ILE A 116 6.81 14.41 -3.20
CA ILE A 116 5.45 14.58 -2.69
C ILE A 116 5.41 14.71 -1.17
N PHE A 117 6.37 14.12 -0.46
CA PHE A 117 6.45 14.16 1.01
C PHE A 117 6.97 15.47 1.59
N GLN A 118 7.38 16.40 0.75
CA GLN A 118 7.78 17.75 1.17
C GLN A 118 6.56 18.65 1.45
N TYR A 119 5.35 18.18 1.07
CA TYR A 119 4.13 18.95 1.19
C TYR A 119 3.28 18.51 2.38
N GLU A 120 2.51 19.43 2.93
CA GLU A 120 1.53 19.15 3.98
C GLU A 120 0.38 18.29 3.43
N GLN A 121 0.03 17.21 4.14
CA GLN A 121 -1.14 16.42 3.81
C GLN A 121 -2.40 17.08 4.40
N TYR A 122 -3.38 17.35 3.55
CA TYR A 122 -4.63 18.02 3.91
C TYR A 122 -5.78 17.03 4.16
N PHE A 123 -5.74 15.86 3.51
CA PHE A 123 -6.80 14.85 3.62
C PHE A 123 -6.26 13.48 3.96
N HIS A 124 -7.00 12.77 4.81
CA HIS A 124 -6.92 11.32 4.90
C HIS A 124 -7.79 10.74 3.78
N THR A 125 -7.18 10.17 2.77
CA THR A 125 -7.84 9.79 1.51
C THR A 125 -8.11 8.31 1.45
N GLY A 126 -9.29 7.94 0.93
CA GLY A 126 -9.65 6.60 0.53
C GLY A 126 -10.55 6.64 -0.71
N ARG A 127 -10.52 5.60 -1.52
CA ARG A 127 -11.30 5.48 -2.74
C ARG A 127 -12.26 4.30 -2.66
N LEU A 128 -13.50 4.48 -3.10
CA LEU A 128 -14.36 3.37 -3.50
C LEU A 128 -14.08 3.06 -4.99
N PRO A 129 -13.31 2.00 -5.27
CA PRO A 129 -13.02 1.61 -6.63
C PRO A 129 -14.28 0.95 -7.22
N LEU A 130 -14.82 1.53 -8.25
CA LEU A 130 -15.91 0.92 -9.02
C LEU A 130 -15.35 0.36 -10.32
N ALA A 131 -15.75 -0.86 -10.67
CA ALA A 131 -15.45 -1.46 -11.95
C ALA A 131 -16.11 -0.67 -13.08
N HIS A 132 -15.57 -0.73 -14.29
CA HIS A 132 -16.14 -0.02 -15.44
C HIS A 132 -17.58 -0.47 -15.80
N ASP A 133 -17.95 -1.70 -15.39
CA ASP A 133 -19.29 -2.28 -15.56
C ASP A 133 -20.14 -2.20 -14.27
N ALA A 134 -19.69 -1.43 -13.25
CA ALA A 134 -20.41 -1.30 -12.00
C ALA A 134 -21.72 -0.54 -12.17
N SER A 135 -22.73 -0.95 -11.41
CA SER A 135 -24.05 -0.34 -11.37
C SER A 135 -24.22 0.58 -10.15
N LEU A 136 -25.26 1.38 -10.17
CA LEU A 136 -25.68 2.15 -8.99
C LEU A 136 -26.03 1.25 -7.79
N ASP A 137 -26.45 0.01 -8.04
CA ASP A 137 -26.73 -0.95 -6.96
C ASP A 137 -25.45 -1.42 -6.27
N ASP A 138 -24.33 -1.52 -6.98
CA ASP A 138 -23.03 -1.85 -6.39
C ASP A 138 -22.56 -0.73 -5.47
N LEU A 139 -22.65 0.52 -5.93
CA LEU A 139 -22.37 1.70 -5.10
C LEU A 139 -23.28 1.72 -3.87
N ALA A 140 -24.58 1.59 -4.05
CA ALA A 140 -25.56 1.57 -2.96
C ALA A 140 -25.31 0.40 -2.02
N GLY A 141 -24.89 -0.75 -2.53
CA GLY A 141 -24.52 -1.95 -1.78
C GLY A 141 -23.39 -1.65 -0.82
N TYR A 142 -22.28 -1.10 -1.30
CA TYR A 142 -21.15 -0.70 -0.47
C TYR A 142 -21.58 0.33 0.60
N LEU A 143 -22.24 1.41 0.20
CA LEU A 143 -22.65 2.47 1.13
C LEU A 143 -23.58 1.96 2.24
N ARG A 144 -24.49 1.03 1.92
CA ARG A 144 -25.36 0.38 2.94
C ARG A 144 -24.55 -0.49 3.90
N ARG A 145 -23.53 -1.22 3.43
CA ARG A 145 -22.65 -2.00 4.30
C ARG A 145 -21.83 -1.12 5.22
N ALA A 146 -21.19 -0.08 4.66
CA ALA A 146 -20.42 0.90 5.43
C ALA A 146 -21.29 1.63 6.48
N ALA A 147 -22.50 2.03 6.13
CA ALA A 147 -23.43 2.67 7.06
C ALA A 147 -23.94 1.75 8.18
N LYS A 148 -24.02 0.44 7.92
CA LYS A 148 -24.41 -0.57 8.92
C LYS A 148 -23.25 -1.01 9.80
N ALA A 149 -22.00 -0.79 9.37
CA ALA A 149 -20.86 -0.98 10.25
C ALA A 149 -21.01 0.02 11.40
N PRO A 150 -21.26 -0.43 12.63
CA PRO A 150 -21.37 0.49 13.76
C PRO A 150 -20.07 1.24 13.86
N GLY A 151 -20.04 2.52 14.13
CA GLY A 151 -18.89 3.47 14.13
C GLY A 151 -17.49 2.93 14.40
N SER A 152 -17.40 1.64 14.76
CA SER A 152 -16.19 0.81 14.69
C SER A 152 -16.56 -0.62 14.32
N MET A 153 -15.94 -1.16 13.27
CA MET A 153 -15.99 -2.58 12.95
C MET A 153 -15.20 -3.36 14.01
N ALA A 154 -15.83 -4.36 14.63
CA ALA A 154 -15.19 -5.14 15.68
C ALA A 154 -14.55 -6.41 15.12
N VAL A 155 -13.22 -6.47 15.11
CA VAL A 155 -12.44 -7.63 14.67
C VAL A 155 -12.29 -8.64 15.81
N GLY A 156 -12.75 -9.85 15.59
CA GLY A 156 -12.60 -10.97 16.52
C GLY A 156 -11.79 -12.11 15.96
N ARG A 157 -11.59 -12.15 14.63
CA ARG A 157 -10.86 -13.20 13.94
C ARG A 157 -10.10 -12.64 12.74
N ALA A 158 -8.82 -12.92 12.67
CA ALA A 158 -8.00 -12.65 11.49
C ALA A 158 -7.60 -13.94 10.78
N TYR A 159 -7.36 -13.82 9.50
CA TYR A 159 -6.77 -14.84 8.63
C TYR A 159 -5.53 -14.28 7.96
N GLY A 160 -4.44 -15.03 7.94
CA GLY A 160 -3.22 -14.66 7.24
C GLY A 160 -2.76 -15.78 6.32
N GLN A 161 -2.31 -15.44 5.11
CA GLN A 161 -1.72 -16.38 4.17
C GLN A 161 -0.46 -15.78 3.55
N THR A 162 0.59 -16.60 3.47
CA THR A 162 1.90 -16.18 2.98
C THR A 162 2.48 -17.20 2.03
N ASP A 163 3.33 -16.74 1.12
CA ASP A 163 4.30 -17.59 0.46
C ASP A 163 5.32 -18.14 1.48
N LEU A 164 5.75 -19.38 1.28
CA LEU A 164 6.75 -20.03 2.15
C LEU A 164 8.05 -19.22 2.24
N THR A 165 8.45 -18.59 1.15
CA THR A 165 9.67 -17.77 1.05
C THR A 165 9.67 -16.60 2.04
N TRP A 166 8.50 -16.00 2.27
CA TRP A 166 8.36 -14.80 3.14
C TRP A 166 7.77 -15.09 4.51
N LEU A 167 7.71 -16.37 4.92
CA LEU A 167 7.07 -16.75 6.17
C LEU A 167 7.57 -15.97 7.39
N SER A 168 8.89 -15.76 7.52
CA SER A 168 9.46 -15.03 8.66
C SER A 168 9.10 -13.54 8.65
N ALA A 169 9.11 -12.90 7.48
CA ALA A 169 8.68 -11.51 7.32
C ALA A 169 7.18 -11.38 7.64
N SER A 170 6.34 -12.23 7.04
CA SER A 170 4.90 -12.25 7.29
C SER A 170 4.53 -12.52 8.75
N ALA A 171 5.32 -13.36 9.44
CA ALA A 171 5.14 -13.59 10.86
C ALA A 171 5.43 -12.32 11.69
N SER A 172 6.42 -11.53 11.30
CA SER A 172 6.72 -10.24 11.92
C SER A 172 5.67 -9.18 11.57
N VAL A 173 5.21 -9.12 10.32
CA VAL A 173 4.13 -8.24 9.87
C VAL A 173 2.83 -8.51 10.62
N SER A 174 2.48 -9.77 10.83
CA SER A 174 1.23 -10.17 11.50
C SER A 174 1.28 -10.11 13.03
N GLU A 175 2.36 -9.58 13.62
CA GLU A 175 2.48 -9.40 15.07
C GLU A 175 1.25 -8.71 15.70
N PRO A 176 0.64 -7.67 15.11
CA PRO A 176 -0.57 -7.06 15.66
C PRO A 176 -1.73 -8.05 15.85
N PHE A 177 -1.88 -9.03 14.97
CA PHE A 177 -2.91 -10.07 15.12
C PHE A 177 -2.60 -11.01 16.29
N ARG A 178 -1.35 -11.42 16.45
CA ARG A 178 -0.92 -12.30 17.55
C ARG A 178 -1.07 -11.59 18.90
N ARG A 179 -0.60 -10.36 19.01
CA ARG A 179 -0.73 -9.53 20.20
C ARG A 179 -2.19 -9.35 20.64
N ASN A 180 -3.09 -9.20 19.70
CA ASN A 180 -4.52 -9.05 19.93
C ASN A 180 -5.28 -10.39 19.97
N ARG A 181 -4.61 -11.53 19.85
CA ARG A 181 -5.18 -12.89 19.86
C ARG A 181 -6.25 -13.12 18.79
N LEU A 182 -6.06 -12.54 17.62
CA LEU A 182 -7.02 -12.62 16.51
C LEU A 182 -6.81 -13.87 15.64
N PHE A 183 -5.63 -14.45 15.66
CA PHE A 183 -5.37 -15.77 15.05
C PHE A 183 -5.94 -16.85 15.95
N ARG A 184 -7.16 -17.27 15.66
CA ARG A 184 -7.83 -18.37 16.38
C ARG A 184 -7.80 -19.61 15.51
N GLY A 185 -6.98 -20.57 15.90
CA GLY A 185 -6.91 -21.86 15.23
C GLY A 185 -8.07 -22.77 15.66
N ASP A 186 -9.13 -22.85 14.87
CA ASP A 186 -10.19 -23.86 15.03
C ASP A 186 -9.88 -25.15 14.28
N VAL A 187 -8.77 -25.20 13.56
CA VAL A 187 -8.34 -26.33 12.76
C VAL A 187 -7.00 -26.80 13.30
N ARG A 188 -6.93 -28.04 13.73
CA ARG A 188 -5.64 -28.72 13.97
C ARG A 188 -5.02 -28.98 12.60
N LEU A 189 -4.16 -28.07 12.16
CA LEU A 189 -3.44 -28.17 10.91
C LEU A 189 -2.04 -28.72 11.16
N ASP A 190 -1.50 -29.43 10.18
CA ASP A 190 -0.08 -29.80 10.12
C ASP A 190 0.77 -28.52 10.24
N GLU A 191 1.83 -28.54 11.05
CA GLU A 191 2.73 -27.41 11.24
C GLU A 191 3.32 -26.86 9.93
N ARG A 192 3.42 -27.70 8.90
CA ARG A 192 3.88 -27.29 7.57
C ARG A 192 2.87 -26.44 6.81
N ILE A 193 1.58 -26.54 7.16
CA ILE A 193 0.50 -25.81 6.50
C ILE A 193 0.20 -24.50 7.24
N TYR A 194 0.36 -24.52 8.58
CA TYR A 194 0.00 -23.40 9.44
C TYR A 194 1.13 -23.12 10.41
N MET A 195 2.12 -22.36 9.98
CA MET A 195 3.26 -21.97 10.79
C MET A 195 3.12 -20.54 11.29
N GLN A 196 3.52 -20.31 12.55
CA GLN A 196 3.52 -18.96 13.14
C GLN A 196 2.18 -18.22 13.02
N ASN A 197 1.05 -18.95 13.05
CA ASN A 197 -0.32 -18.43 12.87
C ASN A 197 -0.64 -17.90 11.46
N LEU A 198 0.08 -18.37 10.46
CA LEU A 198 -0.15 -18.08 9.05
C LEU A 198 -0.39 -19.38 8.28
N PHE A 199 -1.31 -19.34 7.32
CA PHE A 199 -1.40 -20.38 6.31
C PHE A 199 -0.25 -20.21 5.31
N VAL A 200 0.39 -21.32 4.97
CA VAL A 200 1.59 -21.33 4.13
C VAL A 200 1.26 -21.92 2.78
N SER A 201 1.35 -21.12 1.74
CA SER A 201 1.25 -21.57 0.36
C SER A 201 2.64 -21.91 -0.19
N PRO A 202 2.76 -22.97 -1.05
CA PRO A 202 1.67 -23.82 -1.56
C PRO A 202 1.33 -25.03 -0.68
N CYS A 203 1.85 -25.11 0.55
CA CYS A 203 1.65 -26.26 1.43
C CYS A 203 0.19 -26.46 1.86
N VAL A 204 -0.61 -25.35 1.89
CA VAL A 204 -2.03 -25.43 2.23
C VAL A 204 -2.87 -25.88 1.04
N GLU A 205 -3.73 -26.88 1.24
CA GLU A 205 -4.65 -27.33 0.22
C GLU A 205 -5.77 -26.31 -0.05
N ARG A 206 -6.18 -26.16 -1.32
CA ARG A 206 -7.26 -25.27 -1.73
C ARG A 206 -8.55 -25.50 -0.95
N SER A 207 -8.90 -26.75 -0.68
CA SER A 207 -10.09 -27.11 0.12
C SER A 207 -10.07 -26.57 1.55
N ILE A 208 -8.89 -26.33 2.11
CA ILE A 208 -8.72 -25.72 3.43
C ILE A 208 -8.93 -24.21 3.31
N VAL A 209 -8.35 -23.58 2.28
CA VAL A 209 -8.53 -22.16 1.98
C VAL A 209 -10.01 -21.86 1.77
N ASP A 210 -10.71 -22.64 0.94
CA ASP A 210 -12.15 -22.48 0.69
C ASP A 210 -12.95 -22.51 2.01
N LYS A 211 -12.69 -23.47 2.89
CA LYS A 211 -13.37 -23.53 4.21
C LYS A 211 -13.11 -22.34 5.10
N VAL A 212 -11.97 -21.67 4.95
CA VAL A 212 -11.69 -20.46 5.72
C VAL A 212 -12.53 -19.30 5.22
N PHE A 213 -12.66 -19.15 3.90
CA PHE A 213 -13.52 -18.11 3.31
C PHE A 213 -14.99 -18.37 3.62
N ASP A 214 -15.48 -19.61 3.52
CA ASP A 214 -16.85 -20.00 3.89
C ASP A 214 -17.19 -19.66 5.34
N ARG A 215 -16.22 -19.77 6.27
CA ARG A 215 -16.42 -19.39 7.67
C ARG A 215 -16.31 -17.90 7.95
N GLY A 216 -15.72 -17.18 7.03
CA GLY A 216 -15.42 -15.76 7.09
C GLY A 216 -14.47 -15.35 8.22
N ALA A 217 -13.55 -14.46 7.92
CA ALA A 217 -12.77 -13.72 8.90
C ALA A 217 -13.19 -12.24 8.89
N ASP A 218 -12.91 -11.53 9.97
CA ASP A 218 -13.16 -10.09 10.04
C ASP A 218 -11.98 -9.31 9.43
N PHE A 219 -10.81 -9.97 9.31
CA PHE A 219 -9.60 -9.37 8.77
C PHE A 219 -8.78 -10.39 7.98
N TYR A 220 -8.39 -10.07 6.76
CA TYR A 220 -7.52 -10.88 5.90
C TYR A 220 -6.20 -10.17 5.65
N TYR A 221 -5.09 -10.92 5.72
CA TYR A 221 -3.75 -10.46 5.40
C TYR A 221 -3.11 -11.42 4.41
N PHE A 222 -2.56 -10.89 3.31
CA PHE A 222 -1.91 -11.69 2.27
C PHE A 222 -0.51 -11.14 1.98
N ASN A 223 0.48 -12.02 2.06
CA ASN A 223 1.83 -11.81 1.57
C ASN A 223 2.16 -12.89 0.54
N LEU A 224 1.73 -12.65 -0.68
CA LEU A 224 1.74 -13.55 -1.82
C LEU A 224 2.19 -12.79 -3.07
N HIS A 225 2.57 -13.50 -4.14
CA HIS A 225 2.77 -12.85 -5.43
C HIS A 225 1.45 -12.37 -6.02
N GLY A 226 1.49 -11.23 -6.71
CA GLY A 226 0.40 -10.71 -7.52
C GLY A 226 0.81 -10.58 -8.99
N SER A 227 -0.18 -10.41 -9.86
CA SER A 227 0.03 -10.26 -11.30
C SER A 227 -0.91 -9.19 -11.87
N ASP A 228 -0.44 -8.50 -12.89
CA ASP A 228 -1.23 -7.55 -13.68
C ASP A 228 -1.85 -8.17 -14.93
N ALA A 229 -1.60 -9.45 -15.18
CA ALA A 229 -2.13 -10.15 -16.34
C ALA A 229 -3.66 -10.24 -16.27
N PRO A 230 -4.40 -9.83 -17.32
CA PRO A 230 -5.88 -9.78 -17.30
C PRO A 230 -6.55 -11.14 -16.99
N THR A 231 -5.86 -12.24 -17.29
CA THR A 231 -6.36 -13.60 -17.07
C THR A 231 -5.83 -14.25 -15.80
N ALA A 232 -5.04 -13.54 -15.01
CA ALA A 232 -4.31 -14.10 -13.88
C ALA A 232 -4.27 -13.16 -12.67
N CYS A 233 -5.35 -12.40 -12.42
CA CYS A 233 -5.43 -11.47 -11.29
C CYS A 233 -5.68 -12.16 -9.94
N SER A 234 -5.16 -13.38 -9.74
CA SER A 234 -5.16 -14.11 -8.46
C SER A 234 -3.91 -13.77 -7.66
N PHE A 235 -3.87 -14.21 -6.40
CA PHE A 235 -2.64 -14.26 -5.62
C PHE A 235 -1.98 -15.63 -5.75
N TYR A 236 -0.65 -15.64 -5.86
CA TYR A 236 0.15 -16.83 -6.15
C TYR A 236 1.22 -17.07 -5.09
N ALA A 237 1.64 -18.30 -5.00
CA ALA A 237 2.85 -18.70 -4.28
C ALA A 237 3.82 -19.41 -5.23
N SER A 238 5.11 -19.27 -4.95
CA SER A 238 6.17 -19.94 -5.70
C SER A 238 6.81 -21.05 -4.87
N TYR A 239 7.06 -22.21 -5.48
CA TYR A 239 7.79 -23.29 -4.86
C TYR A 239 8.44 -24.19 -5.92
N GLN A 240 9.74 -24.48 -5.77
CA GLN A 240 10.50 -25.33 -6.69
C GLN A 240 10.32 -24.94 -8.16
N GLN A 241 10.43 -23.64 -8.47
CA GLN A 241 10.29 -23.09 -9.82
C GLN A 241 8.89 -23.30 -10.44
N GLN A 242 7.87 -23.49 -9.62
CA GLN A 242 6.48 -23.57 -10.04
C GLN A 242 5.65 -22.51 -9.33
N CYS A 243 4.68 -21.98 -10.07
CA CYS A 243 3.71 -21.02 -9.58
C CYS A 243 2.40 -21.74 -9.23
N TYR A 244 1.87 -21.45 -8.05
CA TYR A 244 0.64 -22.05 -7.54
C TYR A 244 -0.36 -20.95 -7.22
N GLU A 245 -1.56 -21.06 -7.74
CA GLU A 245 -2.66 -20.16 -7.38
C GLU A 245 -3.05 -20.38 -5.91
N ALA A 246 -2.84 -19.37 -5.09
CA ALA A 246 -3.04 -19.44 -3.64
C ALA A 246 -4.41 -18.93 -3.21
N VAL A 247 -4.85 -17.78 -3.76
CA VAL A 247 -6.15 -17.18 -3.51
C VAL A 247 -6.68 -16.56 -4.80
N THR A 248 -7.94 -16.80 -5.12
CA THR A 248 -8.61 -16.28 -6.30
C THR A 248 -9.55 -15.12 -5.97
N PRO A 249 -9.88 -14.25 -6.94
CA PRO A 249 -10.93 -13.24 -6.78
C PRO A 249 -12.27 -13.84 -6.31
N ARG A 250 -12.64 -15.00 -6.86
CA ARG A 250 -13.87 -15.71 -6.50
C ARG A 250 -13.90 -16.14 -5.03
N GLN A 251 -12.79 -16.65 -4.50
CA GLN A 251 -12.70 -17.01 -3.07
C GLN A 251 -12.85 -15.77 -2.18
N LEU A 252 -12.20 -14.67 -2.55
CA LEU A 252 -12.30 -13.43 -1.77
C LEU A 252 -13.72 -12.84 -1.82
N ALA A 253 -14.40 -12.92 -2.97
CA ALA A 253 -15.80 -12.53 -3.12
C ALA A 253 -16.78 -13.43 -2.33
N SER A 254 -16.38 -14.67 -1.98
CA SER A 254 -17.24 -15.57 -1.20
C SER A 254 -17.25 -15.30 0.31
N ALA A 255 -16.54 -14.28 0.79
CA ALA A 255 -16.51 -13.93 2.19
C ALA A 255 -17.92 -13.51 2.70
N GLU A 256 -18.45 -14.21 3.71
CA GLU A 256 -19.82 -14.00 4.17
C GLU A 256 -20.00 -12.83 5.15
N LYS A 257 -18.92 -12.19 5.58
CA LYS A 257 -18.95 -11.15 6.62
C LYS A 257 -18.24 -9.88 6.16
N PRO A 258 -18.72 -8.71 6.64
CA PRO A 258 -17.96 -7.49 6.50
C PRO A 258 -16.52 -7.67 7.02
N ASN A 259 -15.55 -7.29 6.22
CA ASN A 259 -14.15 -7.56 6.51
C ASN A 259 -13.22 -6.44 6.03
N VAL A 260 -11.97 -6.54 6.47
CA VAL A 260 -10.84 -5.74 6.02
C VAL A 260 -9.85 -6.66 5.30
N VAL A 261 -9.30 -6.20 4.19
CA VAL A 261 -8.25 -6.89 3.46
C VAL A 261 -7.00 -6.01 3.42
N VAL A 262 -5.86 -6.60 3.72
CA VAL A 262 -4.54 -5.98 3.55
C VAL A 262 -3.66 -6.94 2.77
N THR A 263 -3.06 -6.46 1.69
CA THR A 263 -2.19 -7.30 0.86
C THR A 263 -0.90 -6.58 0.50
N GLU A 264 0.19 -7.34 0.47
CA GLU A 264 1.50 -6.89 0.00
C GLU A 264 1.79 -7.33 -1.43
N ALA A 265 0.85 -8.06 -2.06
CA ALA A 265 1.03 -8.58 -3.41
C ALA A 265 1.17 -7.45 -4.44
N CYS A 266 2.09 -7.62 -5.40
CA CYS A 266 2.17 -6.79 -6.58
C CYS A 266 0.81 -6.65 -7.23
N TYR A 267 0.44 -5.46 -7.69
CA TYR A 267 -0.85 -5.21 -8.35
C TYR A 267 -2.09 -5.61 -7.53
N GLY A 268 -1.94 -5.89 -6.25
CA GLY A 268 -3.07 -6.27 -5.38
C GLY A 268 -4.15 -5.20 -5.26
N GLY A 269 -3.81 -3.95 -5.50
CA GLY A 269 -4.70 -2.80 -5.54
C GLY A 269 -5.06 -2.30 -6.95
N LYS A 270 -4.72 -3.05 -8.01
CA LYS A 270 -5.03 -2.66 -9.39
C LYS A 270 -6.50 -2.89 -9.72
N PHE A 271 -7.15 -1.92 -10.38
CA PHE A 271 -8.57 -2.00 -10.73
C PHE A 271 -8.93 -1.29 -12.03
N GLN A 272 -8.05 -0.43 -12.56
CA GLN A 272 -8.32 0.31 -13.78
C GLN A 272 -8.49 -0.65 -14.95
N ASP A 273 -9.49 -0.38 -15.80
CA ASP A 273 -9.82 -1.14 -17.00
C ASP A 273 -10.32 -2.58 -16.77
N TYR A 274 -10.67 -2.93 -15.53
CA TYR A 274 -11.20 -4.26 -15.19
C TYR A 274 -12.70 -4.21 -14.83
N GLY A 275 -13.39 -5.30 -15.18
CA GLY A 275 -14.78 -5.57 -14.80
C GLY A 275 -14.90 -6.10 -13.37
N ARG A 276 -16.16 -6.21 -12.93
CA ARG A 276 -16.48 -6.75 -11.60
C ARG A 276 -15.92 -8.17 -11.41
N GLY A 277 -15.23 -8.38 -10.29
CA GLY A 277 -14.69 -9.69 -9.93
C GLY A 277 -13.47 -10.14 -10.73
N GLU A 278 -12.96 -9.31 -11.64
CA GLU A 278 -11.77 -9.67 -12.44
C GLU A 278 -10.46 -9.48 -11.67
N THR A 279 -10.41 -8.55 -10.71
CA THR A 279 -9.24 -8.37 -9.83
C THR A 279 -9.56 -8.72 -8.37
N MET A 280 -8.52 -8.97 -7.57
CA MET A 280 -8.68 -9.23 -6.14
C MET A 280 -9.39 -8.07 -5.43
N LEU A 281 -9.01 -6.82 -5.76
CA LEU A 281 -9.63 -5.63 -5.19
C LEU A 281 -11.11 -5.52 -5.57
N LEU A 282 -11.44 -5.61 -6.86
CA LEU A 282 -12.82 -5.44 -7.33
C LEU A 282 -13.74 -6.58 -6.85
N ALA A 283 -13.21 -7.80 -6.78
CA ALA A 283 -13.94 -8.95 -6.21
C ALA A 283 -14.23 -8.73 -4.72
N ALA A 284 -13.24 -8.28 -3.95
CA ALA A 284 -13.39 -8.01 -2.53
C ALA A 284 -14.40 -6.88 -2.26
N MET A 285 -14.20 -5.71 -2.89
CA MET A 285 -15.00 -4.51 -2.65
C MET A 285 -16.43 -4.62 -3.19
N GLY A 286 -16.63 -5.42 -4.23
CA GLY A 286 -17.97 -5.72 -4.78
C GLY A 286 -18.87 -6.49 -3.83
N ASP A 287 -18.29 -7.19 -2.84
CA ASP A 287 -19.04 -8.02 -1.90
C ASP A 287 -18.94 -7.50 -0.44
N MET A 288 -18.21 -8.16 0.46
CA MET A 288 -18.27 -7.84 1.89
C MET A 288 -17.13 -6.99 2.42
N THR A 289 -16.10 -6.73 1.64
CA THR A 289 -14.97 -5.92 2.09
C THR A 289 -15.36 -4.44 2.24
N LEU A 290 -15.04 -3.88 3.39
CA LEU A 290 -15.27 -2.46 3.71
C LEU A 290 -14.01 -1.61 3.54
N LEU A 291 -12.84 -2.21 3.80
CA LEU A 291 -11.54 -1.58 3.66
C LEU A 291 -10.59 -2.54 2.96
N TYR A 292 -9.83 -2.02 2.04
CA TYR A 292 -8.79 -2.76 1.35
C TYR A 292 -7.54 -1.90 1.23
N LEU A 293 -6.37 -2.45 1.57
CA LEU A 293 -5.07 -1.82 1.36
C LEU A 293 -4.24 -2.69 0.43
N GLY A 294 -3.76 -2.13 -0.67
CA GLY A 294 -2.93 -2.86 -1.62
C GLY A 294 -2.16 -1.95 -2.57
N SER A 295 -1.13 -2.51 -3.20
CA SER A 295 -0.30 -1.81 -4.17
C SER A 295 -0.93 -1.79 -5.56
N SER A 296 -0.85 -0.65 -6.23
CA SER A 296 -1.28 -0.50 -7.63
C SER A 296 -0.25 -1.07 -8.62
N ARG A 297 0.99 -1.31 -8.18
CA ARG A 297 2.13 -1.71 -9.01
C ARG A 297 2.95 -2.81 -8.34
N ILE A 298 4.18 -3.02 -8.82
CA ILE A 298 5.11 -4.00 -8.27
C ILE A 298 5.51 -3.60 -6.85
N ALA A 299 5.05 -4.34 -5.86
CA ALA A 299 5.38 -4.11 -4.46
C ALA A 299 6.69 -4.78 -4.06
N TRP A 300 7.41 -4.14 -3.16
CA TRP A 300 8.68 -4.62 -2.60
C TRP A 300 8.53 -4.87 -1.10
N GLY A 301 9.21 -5.88 -0.59
CA GLY A 301 9.19 -6.16 0.83
C GLY A 301 10.38 -6.97 1.31
N ALA A 302 10.51 -7.10 2.62
CA ALA A 302 11.58 -7.87 3.24
C ALA A 302 11.48 -9.34 2.87
N SER A 303 12.60 -9.95 2.50
CA SER A 303 12.67 -11.39 2.25
C SER A 303 12.65 -12.18 3.55
N LYS A 304 13.25 -11.63 4.60
CA LYS A 304 13.27 -12.19 5.95
C LYS A 304 13.22 -11.07 6.98
N SER A 305 12.60 -11.36 8.10
CA SER A 305 12.61 -10.47 9.26
C SER A 305 12.62 -11.30 10.54
N SER A 306 13.27 -10.80 11.57
CA SER A 306 13.29 -11.40 12.90
C SER A 306 12.31 -10.71 13.85
N SER A 307 11.89 -9.49 13.54
CA SER A 307 11.00 -8.68 14.37
C SER A 307 10.30 -7.59 13.55
N ALA A 308 9.26 -6.99 14.12
CA ALA A 308 8.59 -5.83 13.49
C ALA A 308 9.53 -4.60 13.33
N ALA A 309 10.62 -4.52 14.08
CA ALA A 309 11.60 -3.44 13.96
C ALA A 309 12.45 -3.55 12.69
N ASP A 310 12.62 -4.75 12.16
CA ASP A 310 13.43 -5.04 10.97
C ASP A 310 12.64 -4.96 9.67
N LEU A 311 11.33 -4.69 9.75
CA LEU A 311 10.47 -4.60 8.58
C LEU A 311 10.76 -3.35 7.77
N ASP A 312 10.69 -3.49 6.45
CA ASP A 312 10.89 -2.40 5.49
C ASP A 312 9.88 -2.49 4.34
N ASN A 313 9.77 -1.45 3.53
CA ASN A 313 8.88 -1.36 2.37
C ASN A 313 7.43 -1.82 2.70
N ALA A 314 6.81 -2.66 1.86
CA ALA A 314 5.43 -3.12 2.03
C ALA A 314 5.18 -3.76 3.41
N ASP A 315 6.12 -4.56 3.91
CA ASP A 315 5.97 -5.21 5.22
C ASP A 315 5.88 -4.21 6.37
N ARG A 316 6.67 -3.13 6.32
CA ARG A 316 6.60 -2.06 7.32
C ARG A 316 5.30 -1.29 7.22
N LEU A 317 4.92 -0.90 6.00
CA LEU A 317 3.70 -0.15 5.76
C LEU A 317 2.47 -0.92 6.27
N THR A 318 2.36 -2.19 5.90
CA THR A 318 1.22 -3.05 6.26
C THR A 318 1.20 -3.37 7.75
N ASN A 319 2.35 -3.65 8.37
CA ASN A 319 2.44 -3.88 9.82
C ASN A 319 1.95 -2.66 10.62
N VAL A 320 2.46 -1.47 10.31
CA VAL A 320 2.08 -0.24 11.02
C VAL A 320 0.61 0.10 10.77
N TYR A 321 0.14 -0.03 9.52
CA TYR A 321 -1.28 0.18 9.20
C TYR A 321 -2.19 -0.71 10.04
N MET A 322 -1.93 -2.03 10.04
CA MET A 322 -2.72 -2.99 10.81
C MET A 322 -2.66 -2.71 12.31
N ALA A 323 -1.48 -2.37 12.85
CA ALA A 323 -1.32 -2.03 14.25
C ALA A 323 -2.18 -0.80 14.63
N LYS A 324 -2.09 0.27 13.85
CA LYS A 324 -2.82 1.52 14.11
C LYS A 324 -4.33 1.35 13.93
N LEU A 325 -4.75 0.62 12.91
CA LEU A 325 -6.14 0.31 12.69
C LEU A 325 -6.75 -0.48 13.88
N LEU A 326 -6.03 -1.49 14.38
CA LEU A 326 -6.46 -2.29 15.56
C LEU A 326 -6.35 -1.53 16.88
N GLU A 327 -5.56 -0.46 16.95
CA GLU A 327 -5.54 0.49 18.07
C GLU A 327 -6.77 1.41 18.10
N GLY A 328 -7.56 1.43 17.00
CA GLY A 328 -8.81 2.18 16.91
C GLY A 328 -8.70 3.53 16.18
N TYR A 329 -7.59 3.78 15.50
CA TYR A 329 -7.51 4.89 14.54
C TYR A 329 -8.44 4.65 13.35
N THR A 330 -8.87 5.72 12.67
CA THR A 330 -9.58 5.57 11.40
C THR A 330 -8.66 4.93 10.36
N ALA A 331 -9.24 4.35 9.32
CA ALA A 331 -8.48 3.75 8.24
C ALA A 331 -7.52 4.74 7.57
N GLY A 332 -7.99 5.97 7.34
CA GLY A 332 -7.17 7.03 6.75
C GLY A 332 -6.05 7.51 7.66
N GLU A 333 -6.31 7.67 8.97
CA GLU A 333 -5.26 8.01 9.96
C GLU A 333 -4.23 6.91 10.09
N ALA A 334 -4.68 5.64 10.18
CA ALA A 334 -3.79 4.48 10.25
C ALA A 334 -2.88 4.41 9.01
N PHE A 335 -3.42 4.68 7.83
CA PHE A 335 -2.64 4.70 6.59
C PHE A 335 -1.66 5.88 6.53
N TYR A 336 -2.07 7.07 6.97
CA TYR A 336 -1.17 8.21 7.13
C TYR A 336 0.00 7.87 8.07
N MET A 337 -0.29 7.32 9.25
CA MET A 337 0.75 6.95 10.24
C MET A 337 1.68 5.85 9.71
N ALA A 338 1.16 4.91 8.93
CA ALA A 338 1.98 3.88 8.28
C ALA A 338 3.01 4.51 7.32
N ARG A 339 2.60 5.46 6.49
CA ARG A 339 3.52 6.21 5.61
C ARG A 339 4.50 7.06 6.40
N GLN A 340 4.04 7.77 7.43
CA GLN A 340 4.90 8.58 8.30
C GLN A 340 5.96 7.74 9.03
N SER A 341 5.70 6.46 9.28
CA SER A 341 6.66 5.59 9.97
C SER A 341 7.99 5.42 9.22
N PHE A 342 8.02 5.67 7.91
CA PHE A 342 9.27 5.66 7.15
C PHE A 342 10.14 6.88 7.44
N PHE A 343 9.54 8.05 7.69
CA PHE A 343 10.28 9.25 8.10
C PHE A 343 10.98 9.04 9.44
N ASP A 344 10.26 8.46 10.40
CA ASP A 344 10.80 8.18 11.73
C ASP A 344 11.91 7.13 11.68
N TYR A 345 11.81 6.15 10.78
CA TYR A 345 12.75 5.04 10.64
C TYR A 345 14.08 5.46 10.02
N ASN A 346 14.06 6.40 9.07
CA ASN A 346 15.22 6.78 8.27
C ASN A 346 15.66 8.24 8.48
N ASP A 347 15.33 8.88 9.58
CA ASP A 347 15.63 10.29 9.83
C ASP A 347 15.18 11.21 8.67
N GLY A 348 14.08 10.87 8.02
CA GLY A 348 13.52 11.63 6.91
C GLY A 348 14.13 11.35 5.53
N TYR A 349 14.94 10.31 5.39
CA TYR A 349 15.49 9.87 4.11
C TYR A 349 14.81 8.58 3.65
N PHE A 350 14.57 8.46 2.33
CA PHE A 350 13.96 7.27 1.75
C PHE A 350 14.89 6.64 0.72
N THR A 351 14.90 5.31 0.68
CA THR A 351 15.36 4.61 -0.50
C THR A 351 14.33 4.79 -1.64
N PRO A 352 14.72 4.65 -2.92
CA PRO A 352 13.76 4.67 -4.02
C PRO A 352 12.59 3.67 -3.83
N HIS A 353 12.86 2.47 -3.29
CA HIS A 353 11.85 1.46 -3.02
C HIS A 353 10.90 1.85 -1.88
N GLN A 354 11.40 2.52 -0.84
CA GLN A 354 10.55 3.05 0.23
C GLN A 354 9.65 4.18 -0.28
N ALA A 355 10.22 5.10 -1.09
CA ALA A 355 9.45 6.16 -1.72
C ALA A 355 8.37 5.59 -2.65
N LEU A 356 8.71 4.57 -3.45
CA LEU A 356 7.76 3.82 -4.28
C LEU A 356 6.64 3.22 -3.42
N THR A 357 7.00 2.46 -2.39
CA THR A 357 6.03 1.81 -1.48
C THR A 357 5.03 2.81 -0.88
N ILE A 358 5.51 3.98 -0.47
CA ILE A 358 4.66 5.01 0.13
C ILE A 358 3.60 5.51 -0.86
N VAL A 359 3.91 5.58 -2.16
CA VAL A 359 2.99 6.13 -3.18
C VAL A 359 2.16 5.08 -3.91
N GLU A 360 2.67 3.85 -4.08
CA GLU A 360 1.97 2.79 -4.81
C GLU A 360 0.85 2.13 -4.02
N PHE A 361 0.95 2.13 -2.67
CA PHE A 361 -0.12 1.62 -1.83
C PHE A 361 -1.26 2.62 -1.75
N ASN A 362 -2.48 2.12 -1.92
CA ASN A 362 -3.69 2.90 -1.87
C ASN A 362 -4.68 2.29 -0.89
N LEU A 363 -5.42 3.18 -0.19
CA LEU A 363 -6.51 2.80 0.69
C LEU A 363 -7.82 2.83 -0.10
N PHE A 364 -8.49 1.69 -0.16
CA PHE A 364 -9.81 1.56 -0.77
C PHE A 364 -10.87 1.35 0.30
N GLY A 365 -11.97 2.08 0.17
CA GLY A 365 -13.05 2.17 1.15
C GLY A 365 -13.11 3.53 1.84
N ASP A 366 -14.07 3.67 2.75
CA ASP A 366 -14.28 4.92 3.49
C ASP A 366 -13.12 5.15 4.48
N PRO A 367 -12.31 6.21 4.31
CA PRO A 367 -11.15 6.46 5.16
C PRO A 367 -11.52 6.82 6.61
N PHE A 368 -12.78 7.13 6.87
CA PHE A 368 -13.26 7.43 8.21
C PHE A 368 -13.66 6.19 9.02
N LEU A 369 -13.73 5.01 8.41
CA LEU A 369 -14.09 3.79 9.12
C LEU A 369 -13.07 3.48 10.22
N HIS A 370 -13.60 3.19 11.41
CA HIS A 370 -12.84 2.67 12.54
C HIS A 370 -12.89 1.15 12.56
N VAL A 371 -11.76 0.54 12.89
CA VAL A 371 -11.67 -0.90 13.14
C VAL A 371 -11.04 -1.10 14.51
N GLY A 372 -11.62 -1.95 15.31
CA GLY A 372 -11.12 -2.22 16.65
C GLY A 372 -11.22 -3.69 17.03
N VAL A 373 -10.43 -4.09 18.01
CA VAL A 373 -10.46 -5.47 18.50
C VAL A 373 -11.73 -5.71 19.30
N ARG A 374 -12.46 -6.78 18.98
CA ARG A 374 -13.60 -7.24 19.76
C ARG A 374 -13.14 -7.71 21.14
N ARG A 375 -13.47 -6.97 22.17
CA ARG A 375 -13.25 -7.36 23.57
C ARG A 375 -14.52 -7.97 24.13
N GLU A 376 -14.44 -9.18 24.68
CA GLU A 376 -15.56 -9.80 25.38
C GLU A 376 -15.99 -8.90 26.54
N GLY A 377 -17.24 -8.45 26.54
CA GLY A 377 -17.81 -7.59 27.59
C GLY A 377 -17.55 -6.08 27.47
N ALA A 378 -16.78 -5.61 26.49
CA ALA A 378 -16.59 -4.19 26.26
C ALA A 378 -17.49 -3.68 25.11
N LYS A 379 -18.28 -2.64 25.36
CA LYS A 379 -18.82 -1.83 24.26
C LYS A 379 -17.63 -1.19 23.55
N ALA A 380 -17.56 -1.31 22.23
CA ALA A 380 -16.57 -0.58 21.43
C ALA A 380 -16.79 0.91 21.69
N HIS A 381 -15.88 1.52 22.43
CA HIS A 381 -15.80 2.96 22.49
C HIS A 381 -14.77 3.35 21.44
N PRO A 382 -15.14 4.08 20.39
CA PRO A 382 -14.15 4.75 19.58
C PRO A 382 -13.34 5.62 20.55
N ARG A 383 -12.04 5.47 20.53
CA ARG A 383 -11.15 6.42 21.20
C ARG A 383 -11.49 7.76 20.57
N ALA A 384 -12.00 8.71 21.35
CA ALA A 384 -12.08 10.07 20.89
C ALA A 384 -10.62 10.45 20.53
N VAL A 385 -10.32 10.47 19.24
CA VAL A 385 -9.04 10.90 18.75
C VAL A 385 -8.97 12.38 19.11
N LYS A 386 -8.16 12.72 20.10
CA LYS A 386 -7.69 14.10 20.20
C LYS A 386 -7.02 14.37 18.88
N ALA A 387 -7.59 15.28 18.10
CA ALA A 387 -6.97 15.79 16.88
C ALA A 387 -5.49 15.97 17.19
N LEU A 388 -4.62 15.33 16.40
CA LEU A 388 -3.19 15.58 16.49
C LEU A 388 -3.03 17.08 16.35
N ALA A 389 -2.56 17.72 17.42
CA ALA A 389 -2.47 19.15 17.46
C ALA A 389 -1.65 19.62 16.24
N LYS A 390 -2.15 20.59 15.49
CA LYS A 390 -1.49 21.24 14.33
C LYS A 390 0.01 21.53 14.53
N GLY A 391 0.53 21.45 15.76
CA GLY A 391 1.93 21.68 16.09
C GLY A 391 2.90 20.53 15.81
N ALA A 392 2.42 19.30 15.58
CA ALA A 392 3.31 18.18 15.29
C ALA A 392 3.67 18.04 13.80
N VAL A 393 2.86 18.63 12.90
CA VAL A 393 3.06 18.56 11.44
C VAL A 393 3.93 19.72 10.93
N ASN A 394 4.04 20.83 11.68
CA ASN A 394 4.83 21.99 11.25
C ASN A 394 6.34 21.88 11.46
N ALA A 395 6.85 20.72 11.89
CA ALA A 395 8.27 20.46 11.97
C ALA A 395 8.80 19.69 10.75
N VAL A 396 8.17 19.83 9.59
CA VAL A 396 8.83 19.46 8.32
C VAL A 396 9.91 20.50 8.07
N VAL A 397 11.05 20.27 8.69
CA VAL A 397 12.30 20.91 8.31
C VAL A 397 12.47 20.68 6.80
N GLU A 398 12.79 21.76 6.06
CA GLU A 398 13.27 21.68 4.68
C GLU A 398 14.45 20.71 4.59
N ARG A 399 14.18 19.43 4.43
CA ARG A 399 15.19 18.40 4.20
C ARG A 399 15.10 18.03 2.74
N LYS A 400 15.95 18.61 1.93
CA LYS A 400 16.14 18.24 0.53
C LYS A 400 16.60 16.79 0.46
N CYS A 401 15.75 15.89 0.03
CA CYS A 401 16.18 14.58 -0.47
C CYS A 401 16.85 14.82 -1.84
N VAL A 402 18.17 14.80 -1.88
CA VAL A 402 18.90 14.89 -3.14
C VAL A 402 19.20 13.47 -3.57
N TYR A 403 18.49 12.98 -4.58
CA TYR A 403 18.83 11.75 -5.27
C TYR A 403 19.72 12.10 -6.47
N GLU A 404 21.00 11.84 -6.38
CA GLU A 404 21.87 11.83 -7.54
C GLU A 404 21.95 10.41 -8.09
N ALA A 405 21.13 10.10 -9.10
CA ALA A 405 21.36 8.94 -9.94
C ALA A 405 22.68 9.18 -10.71
N ALA A 406 23.68 8.36 -10.44
CA ALA A 406 24.93 8.44 -11.16
C ALA A 406 24.71 8.05 -12.63
N PRO A 407 25.06 8.90 -13.63
CA PRO A 407 24.89 8.55 -15.02
C PRO A 407 25.71 7.31 -15.39
N ALA A 408 25.20 6.49 -16.31
CA ALA A 408 25.83 5.24 -16.76
C ALA A 408 27.30 5.37 -17.17
N SER A 409 27.71 6.55 -17.63
CA SER A 409 29.12 6.87 -17.96
C SER A 409 30.03 6.90 -16.72
N LEU A 410 29.51 7.03 -15.51
CA LEU A 410 30.30 6.94 -14.29
C LEU A 410 30.65 5.49 -13.93
N LEU A 411 29.77 4.55 -14.29
CA LEU A 411 29.99 3.10 -14.11
C LEU A 411 31.28 2.62 -14.85
N ASP A 412 31.56 3.17 -16.01
CA ASP A 412 32.78 2.81 -16.78
C ASP A 412 34.05 3.41 -16.18
N ARG A 413 34.00 4.57 -15.54
CA ARG A 413 35.14 5.18 -14.84
C ARG A 413 35.40 4.56 -13.47
N VAL A 414 34.34 4.08 -12.79
CA VAL A 414 34.44 3.38 -11.51
C VAL A 414 34.97 1.96 -11.68
N ARG A 415 34.79 1.34 -12.85
CA ARG A 415 35.30 -0.01 -13.19
C ARG A 415 36.80 -0.19 -13.00
N SER A 416 37.62 0.83 -13.20
CA SER A 416 39.09 0.67 -13.16
C SER A 416 39.74 0.95 -11.80
N ALA A 417 39.12 1.69 -10.89
CA ALA A 417 39.74 2.11 -9.63
C ALA A 417 39.08 1.50 -8.34
N VAL A 418 37.89 0.94 -8.46
CA VAL A 418 37.07 0.45 -7.33
C VAL A 418 36.95 -1.10 -7.30
N ASP A 419 37.52 -1.78 -8.30
CA ASP A 419 37.23 -3.18 -8.59
C ASP A 419 37.50 -4.19 -7.47
N ARG A 420 38.49 -4.00 -6.61
CA ARG A 420 38.79 -4.98 -5.56
C ARG A 420 37.77 -4.97 -4.42
N ASN A 421 37.39 -3.78 -3.93
CA ASN A 421 36.42 -3.66 -2.86
C ASN A 421 35.02 -4.05 -3.32
N LEU A 422 34.62 -3.60 -4.50
CA LEU A 422 33.31 -3.95 -5.06
C LEU A 422 33.18 -5.46 -5.29
N SER A 423 34.23 -6.13 -5.76
CA SER A 423 34.25 -7.58 -5.94
C SER A 423 34.13 -8.34 -4.62
N LEU A 424 34.71 -7.84 -3.54
CA LEU A 424 34.62 -8.44 -2.19
C LEU A 424 33.21 -8.20 -1.60
N ILE A 425 32.69 -6.99 -1.75
CA ILE A 425 31.32 -6.66 -1.33
C ILE A 425 30.31 -7.51 -2.07
N ARG A 426 30.47 -7.62 -3.40
CA ARG A 426 29.63 -8.48 -4.22
C ARG A 426 29.66 -9.94 -3.76
N ALA A 427 30.84 -10.50 -3.52
CA ALA A 427 30.98 -11.88 -3.08
C ALA A 427 30.30 -12.16 -1.73
N ALA A 428 30.27 -11.16 -0.83
CA ALA A 428 29.54 -11.24 0.44
C ALA A 428 28.03 -11.21 0.21
N VAL A 429 27.55 -10.33 -0.66
CA VAL A 429 26.13 -10.21 -1.05
C VAL A 429 25.67 -11.49 -1.77
N ASP A 430 26.42 -11.96 -2.77
CA ASP A 430 26.10 -13.18 -3.53
C ASP A 430 25.95 -14.39 -2.60
N ARG A 431 26.85 -14.55 -1.64
CA ARG A 431 26.80 -15.63 -0.66
C ARG A 431 25.54 -15.54 0.20
N GLN A 432 25.26 -14.34 0.74
CA GLN A 432 24.13 -14.16 1.63
C GLN A 432 22.79 -14.35 0.92
N LEU A 433 22.65 -13.87 -0.32
CA LEU A 433 21.46 -14.08 -1.13
C LEU A 433 21.27 -15.56 -1.49
N TYR A 434 22.34 -16.25 -1.86
CA TYR A 434 22.27 -17.69 -2.13
C TYR A 434 21.87 -18.51 -0.90
N GLU A 435 22.52 -18.25 0.24
CA GLU A 435 22.22 -18.94 1.49
C GLU A 435 20.81 -18.66 2.03
N GLN A 436 20.30 -17.45 1.80
CA GLN A 436 19.00 -17.05 2.35
C GLN A 436 17.82 -17.35 1.41
N LEU A 437 18.00 -17.16 0.12
CA LEU A 437 16.92 -17.16 -0.87
C LEU A 437 17.17 -18.11 -2.05
N GLY A 438 18.33 -18.76 -2.14
CA GLY A 438 18.69 -19.58 -3.29
C GLY A 438 18.98 -18.79 -4.57
N VAL A 439 19.17 -17.46 -4.47
CA VAL A 439 19.40 -16.59 -5.62
C VAL A 439 20.81 -16.83 -6.18
N GLU A 440 20.88 -17.22 -7.44
CA GLU A 440 22.14 -17.52 -8.11
C GLU A 440 22.95 -16.24 -8.41
N PRO A 441 24.28 -16.20 -8.12
CA PRO A 441 25.13 -15.04 -8.40
C PRO A 441 25.11 -14.56 -9.86
N ARG A 442 24.84 -15.47 -10.80
CA ARG A 442 24.73 -15.15 -12.24
C ARG A 442 23.48 -14.33 -12.58
N SER A 443 22.49 -14.28 -11.71
CA SER A 443 21.27 -13.50 -11.91
C SER A 443 21.46 -12.01 -11.57
N LEU A 444 22.65 -11.58 -11.17
CA LEU A 444 22.95 -10.15 -10.95
C LEU A 444 22.76 -9.37 -12.25
N SER A 445 21.82 -8.41 -12.22
CA SER A 445 21.48 -7.52 -13.34
C SER A 445 22.20 -6.20 -13.24
N THR A 446 22.08 -5.51 -12.12
CA THR A 446 22.65 -4.16 -11.95
C THR A 446 23.30 -3.98 -10.59
N VAL A 447 24.25 -3.05 -10.51
CA VAL A 447 24.84 -2.57 -9.27
C VAL A 447 24.81 -1.05 -9.29
N THR A 448 24.13 -0.45 -8.31
CA THR A 448 23.99 1.00 -8.18
C THR A 448 24.70 1.49 -6.92
N ARG A 449 25.54 2.51 -7.02
CA ARG A 449 26.08 3.22 -5.86
C ARG A 449 25.11 4.33 -5.48
N MET A 450 24.73 4.36 -4.24
CA MET A 450 23.78 5.32 -3.70
C MET A 450 24.44 6.13 -2.59
N LYS A 451 24.03 7.40 -2.48
CA LYS A 451 24.49 8.29 -1.42
C LYS A 451 23.30 8.96 -0.76
N TYR A 452 23.17 8.80 0.53
CA TYR A 452 22.16 9.51 1.31
C TYR A 452 22.54 10.97 1.57
N GLY A 453 21.54 11.80 1.85
CA GLY A 453 21.76 13.20 2.19
C GLY A 453 22.57 13.43 3.47
N ASN A 454 22.65 12.45 4.38
CA ASN A 454 23.53 12.44 5.56
C ASN A 454 24.99 12.13 5.21
N GLY A 455 25.28 11.78 3.97
CA GLY A 455 26.63 11.45 3.51
C GLY A 455 26.95 9.95 3.49
N ASP A 456 26.08 9.09 4.01
CA ASP A 456 26.28 7.63 3.98
C ASP A 456 26.22 7.13 2.53
N GLU A 457 27.13 6.22 2.21
CA GLU A 457 27.19 5.60 0.88
C GLU A 457 27.03 4.08 0.99
N PHE A 458 26.33 3.49 0.03
CA PHE A 458 26.13 2.05 -0.05
C PHE A 458 25.94 1.60 -1.49
N TYR A 459 26.02 0.31 -1.73
CA TYR A 459 25.72 -0.33 -3.01
C TYR A 459 24.40 -1.07 -2.93
N ALA A 460 23.57 -0.93 -3.96
CA ALA A 460 22.40 -1.77 -4.23
C ALA A 460 22.73 -2.75 -5.35
N PHE A 461 22.54 -4.03 -5.09
CA PHE A 461 22.76 -5.13 -6.03
C PHE A 461 21.40 -5.72 -6.40
N ASN A 462 21.02 -5.66 -7.66
CA ASN A 462 19.75 -6.19 -8.15
C ASN A 462 19.97 -7.52 -8.87
N TYR A 463 19.23 -8.53 -8.47
CA TYR A 463 19.28 -9.88 -9.03
C TYR A 463 17.92 -10.24 -9.61
N LEU A 464 17.92 -10.76 -10.84
CA LEU A 464 16.72 -11.14 -11.58
C LEU A 464 16.60 -12.67 -11.62
N GLN A 465 15.52 -13.20 -11.11
CA GLN A 465 15.21 -14.61 -11.12
C GLN A 465 13.90 -14.86 -11.86
N THR A 466 13.84 -15.91 -12.66
CA THR A 466 12.61 -16.32 -13.34
C THR A 466 12.28 -17.75 -12.94
N ASP A 467 11.15 -17.91 -12.29
CA ASP A 467 10.58 -19.20 -11.87
C ASP A 467 9.30 -19.46 -12.66
N GLY A 468 9.41 -20.25 -13.73
CA GLY A 468 8.29 -20.46 -14.64
C GLY A 468 7.88 -19.18 -15.34
N THR A 469 6.66 -18.71 -15.09
CA THR A 469 6.13 -17.42 -15.61
C THR A 469 6.33 -16.26 -14.67
N ILE A 470 6.71 -16.52 -13.41
CA ILE A 470 6.95 -15.46 -12.43
C ILE A 470 8.39 -14.97 -12.58
N LYS A 471 8.52 -13.66 -12.71
CA LYS A 471 9.78 -12.97 -12.57
C LYS A 471 9.85 -12.39 -11.17
N SER A 472 10.97 -12.52 -10.50
CA SER A 472 11.25 -11.86 -9.22
C SER A 472 12.55 -11.09 -9.28
N CYS A 473 12.58 -9.95 -8.62
CA CYS A 473 13.78 -9.18 -8.41
C CYS A 473 14.14 -9.18 -6.92
N HIS A 474 15.41 -9.36 -6.64
CA HIS A 474 15.95 -9.31 -5.28
C HIS A 474 16.98 -8.20 -5.23
N THR A 475 16.78 -7.22 -4.35
CA THR A 475 17.74 -6.14 -4.13
C THR A 475 18.41 -6.30 -2.78
N ALA A 476 19.73 -6.42 -2.77
CA ALA A 476 20.52 -6.37 -1.56
C ALA A 476 21.27 -5.04 -1.46
N THR A 477 21.17 -4.36 -0.31
CA THR A 477 21.99 -3.17 -0.05
C THR A 477 23.15 -3.54 0.88
N ALA A 478 24.35 -3.06 0.57
CA ALA A 478 25.54 -3.27 1.39
C ALA A 478 26.32 -1.97 1.56
N ASP A 479 26.87 -1.73 2.77
CA ASP A 479 27.76 -0.61 2.99
C ASP A 479 29.11 -0.81 2.27
N LEU A 480 29.95 0.22 2.27
CA LEU A 480 31.26 0.20 1.61
C LEU A 480 32.25 -0.81 2.23
N ASN A 481 31.92 -1.40 3.38
CA ASN A 481 32.69 -2.43 4.05
C ASN A 481 32.18 -3.85 3.72
N GLY A 482 31.10 -3.98 2.95
CA GLY A 482 30.51 -5.26 2.56
C GLY A 482 29.51 -5.83 3.55
N ASN A 483 29.09 -5.06 4.56
CA ASN A 483 28.03 -5.49 5.45
C ASN A 483 26.69 -5.31 4.74
N VAL A 484 25.96 -6.40 4.54
CA VAL A 484 24.63 -6.35 3.97
C VAL A 484 23.67 -5.73 4.99
N LYS A 485 22.98 -4.67 4.59
CA LYS A 485 22.06 -3.88 5.43
C LYS A 485 20.62 -4.34 5.27
N SER A 486 20.21 -4.63 4.04
CA SER A 486 18.87 -5.13 3.75
C SER A 486 18.87 -6.03 2.53
N ILE A 487 17.91 -6.94 2.49
CA ILE A 487 17.55 -7.75 1.33
C ILE A 487 16.04 -7.62 1.15
N ILE A 488 15.61 -7.09 0.04
CA ILE A 488 14.21 -6.94 -0.34
C ILE A 488 13.93 -7.70 -1.63
N SER A 489 12.68 -8.08 -1.83
CA SER A 489 12.24 -8.81 -3.02
C SER A 489 10.91 -8.28 -3.52
N THR A 490 10.66 -8.38 -4.83
CA THR A 490 9.32 -8.15 -5.40
C THR A 490 8.35 -9.23 -4.88
N LYS A 491 7.11 -8.84 -4.67
CA LYS A 491 6.06 -9.68 -4.10
C LYS A 491 4.94 -10.02 -5.08
#